data_12e2065ffc55235036ed30342b007f37
#
_entry.id   12e2065ffc55235036ed30342b007f37
#
_cell.length_a   1.000
_cell.length_b   1.000
_cell.length_c   1.000
_cell.angle_alpha   90.00
_cell.angle_beta   90.00
_cell.angle_gamma   90.00
#
_symmetry.space_group_name_H-M   'P 1'
#
loop_
_entity.id
_entity.type
_entity.pdbx_description
1 polymer ?
#
loop_
_entity_poly.entity_id
_entity_poly.type
_entity_poly.pdbx_seq_one_letter_code
_entity_poly.pdbx_strand_id
1 'polypeptide(L)'
;RRAATTALSESVGAKLTGYAGLRGEYDFMVEVEGTFEQASASGMIAVSSGAVTDFSVHEVVDLNAIAKIANKTASGYKEPGK
;
A
#
# COMPACT_ATOMS: atom_id res chain seq x y z
N ARG A 1 -8.98 -5.62 17.05
CA ARG A 1 -8.45 -5.64 15.68
C ARG A 1 -7.34 -4.64 15.47
N ARG A 2 -7.57 -3.40 15.87
CA ARG A 2 -6.52 -2.37 15.68
C ARG A 2 -5.26 -2.70 16.46
N ALA A 3 -5.39 -3.16 17.71
CA ALA A 3 -4.24 -3.54 18.52
C ALA A 3 -3.48 -4.72 17.91
N ALA A 4 -4.20 -5.73 17.41
CA ALA A 4 -3.58 -6.88 16.75
C ALA A 4 -2.87 -6.47 15.46
N THR A 5 -3.48 -5.57 14.68
CA THR A 5 -2.90 -5.05 13.45
C THR A 5 -1.66 -4.20 13.74
N THR A 6 -1.69 -3.39 14.79
CA THR A 6 -0.53 -2.61 15.22
C THR A 6 0.63 -3.53 15.59
N ALA A 7 0.37 -4.56 16.38
CA ALA A 7 1.40 -5.53 16.79
C ALA A 7 1.99 -6.26 15.58
N LEU A 8 1.14 -6.65 14.64
CA LEU A 8 1.58 -7.33 13.41
C LEU A 8 2.47 -6.43 12.56
N SER A 9 2.07 -5.17 12.38
CA SER A 9 2.85 -4.20 11.62
C SER A 9 4.22 -3.97 12.26
N GLU A 10 4.26 -3.81 13.57
CA GLU A 10 5.51 -3.62 14.29
C GLU A 10 6.42 -4.84 14.21
N SER A 11 5.84 -6.05 14.19
CA SER A 11 6.62 -7.29 14.11
C SER A 11 7.41 -7.41 12.82
N VAL A 12 6.98 -6.77 11.74
CA VAL A 12 7.69 -6.75 10.45
C VAL A 12 8.50 -5.45 10.26
N GLY A 13 8.56 -4.62 11.28
CA GLY A 13 9.34 -3.39 11.24
C GLY A 13 8.60 -2.19 10.64
N ALA A 14 7.31 -2.28 10.42
CA ALA A 14 6.49 -1.20 9.89
C ALA A 14 5.73 -0.51 11.03
N LYS A 15 5.23 0.69 10.74
CA LYS A 15 4.45 1.48 11.69
C LYS A 15 3.03 1.67 11.16
N LEU A 16 2.04 1.32 11.98
CA LEU A 16 0.65 1.55 11.65
C LEU A 16 0.33 3.04 11.70
N THR A 17 -0.13 3.62 10.61
CA THR A 17 -0.48 5.04 10.53
C THR A 17 -1.96 5.28 10.29
N GLY A 18 -2.71 4.26 9.87
CA GLY A 18 -4.15 4.40 9.67
C GLY A 18 -4.85 3.06 9.66
N TYR A 19 -6.12 3.09 10.03
CA TYR A 19 -6.98 1.92 10.04
C TYR A 19 -8.41 2.38 9.81
N ALA A 20 -9.08 1.80 8.83
CA ALA A 20 -10.45 2.18 8.49
C ALA A 20 -11.25 0.97 8.07
N GLY A 21 -12.51 0.94 8.49
CA GLY A 21 -13.48 -0.02 7.97
C GLY A 21 -13.94 0.43 6.59
N LEU A 22 -14.20 -0.53 5.71
CA LEU A 22 -14.65 -0.27 4.37
C LEU A 22 -15.98 -0.96 4.11
N ARG A 23 -16.74 -0.36 3.20
CA ARG A 23 -17.92 -0.98 2.64
C ARG A 23 -17.61 -1.31 1.17
N GLY A 24 -17.87 -2.54 0.77
CA GLY A 24 -17.65 -2.97 -0.59
C GLY A 24 -16.85 -4.26 -0.64
N GLU A 25 -15.93 -4.33 -1.58
CA GLU A 25 -15.15 -5.54 -1.83
C GLU A 25 -14.25 -5.94 -0.65
N TYR A 26 -13.69 -4.96 0.04
CA TYR A 26 -12.83 -5.19 1.20
C TYR A 26 -13.53 -4.76 2.48
N ASP A 27 -13.22 -5.43 3.58
CA ASP A 27 -13.80 -5.15 4.89
C ASP A 27 -13.09 -4.00 5.60
N PHE A 28 -11.78 -3.91 5.43
CA PHE A 28 -11.00 -2.85 6.08
C PHE A 28 -9.72 -2.54 5.31
N MET A 29 -9.18 -1.38 5.62
CA MET A 29 -7.94 -0.88 5.04
C MET A 29 -6.98 -0.52 6.16
N VAL A 30 -5.71 -0.84 5.95
CA VAL A 30 -4.63 -0.51 6.88
C VAL A 30 -3.60 0.31 6.14
N GLU A 31 -3.19 1.41 6.76
CA GLU A 31 -2.11 2.23 6.23
C GLU A 31 -0.90 2.05 7.13
N VAL A 32 0.24 1.73 6.54
CA VAL A 32 1.48 1.55 7.28
C VAL A 32 2.60 2.35 6.64
N GLU A 33 3.53 2.79 7.47
CA GLU A 33 4.78 3.38 7.02
C GLU A 33 5.86 2.30 7.08
N GLY A 34 6.45 2.00 5.94
CA GLY A 34 7.44 0.94 5.80
C GLY A 34 7.65 0.61 4.33
N THR A 35 8.35 -0.47 4.09
CA THR A 35 8.61 -0.94 2.73
C THR A 35 7.43 -1.77 2.21
N PHE A 36 7.35 -1.89 0.89
CA PHE A 36 6.37 -2.77 0.25
C PHE A 36 6.54 -4.22 0.74
N GLU A 37 7.78 -4.66 0.91
CA GLU A 37 8.11 -6.00 1.39
C GLU A 37 7.61 -6.23 2.82
N GLN A 38 7.75 -5.23 3.69
CA GLN A 38 7.24 -5.30 5.06
C GLN A 38 5.72 -5.41 5.08
N ALA A 39 5.03 -4.59 4.29
CA ALA A 39 3.58 -4.64 4.19
C ALA A 39 3.11 -5.99 3.63
N SER A 40 3.78 -6.50 2.60
CA SER A 40 3.46 -7.79 2.00
C SER A 40 3.67 -8.93 3.00
N ALA A 41 4.74 -8.88 3.78
CA ALA A 41 5.03 -9.89 4.81
C ALA A 41 3.93 -9.91 5.88
N SER A 42 3.46 -8.75 6.31
CA SER A 42 2.37 -8.67 7.30
C SER A 42 1.08 -9.28 6.75
N GLY A 43 0.78 -9.04 5.48
CA GLY A 43 -0.40 -9.63 4.83
C GLY A 43 -0.30 -11.16 4.74
N MET A 44 0.87 -11.68 4.40
CA MET A 44 1.09 -13.13 4.36
C MET A 44 0.90 -13.78 5.73
N ILE A 45 1.38 -13.15 6.79
CA ILE A 45 1.19 -13.64 8.15
C ILE A 45 -0.30 -13.64 8.50
N ALA A 46 -1.01 -12.57 8.17
CA ALA A 46 -2.45 -12.47 8.45
C ALA A 46 -3.25 -13.56 7.75
N VAL A 47 -2.95 -13.85 6.50
CA VAL A 47 -3.60 -14.93 5.76
C VAL A 47 -3.25 -16.29 6.35
N SER A 48 -1.98 -16.53 6.62
CA SER A 48 -1.50 -17.81 7.16
C SER A 48 -2.11 -18.11 8.51
N SER A 49 -2.34 -17.11 9.35
CA SER A 49 -2.94 -17.28 10.67
C SER A 49 -4.46 -17.45 10.64
N GLY A 50 -5.09 -17.23 9.48
CA GLY A 50 -6.54 -17.29 9.35
C GLY A 50 -7.24 -16.01 9.79
N ALA A 51 -6.51 -14.96 10.14
CA ALA A 51 -7.10 -13.68 10.55
C ALA A 51 -7.85 -13.01 9.42
N VAL A 52 -7.37 -13.18 8.19
CA VAL A 52 -8.01 -12.67 6.98
C VAL A 52 -8.02 -13.76 5.92
N THR A 53 -8.93 -13.68 4.97
CA THR A 53 -9.03 -14.65 3.86
C THR A 53 -8.29 -14.20 2.62
N ASP A 54 -8.15 -12.89 2.45
CA ASP A 54 -7.50 -12.30 1.28
C ASP A 54 -6.95 -10.94 1.67
N PHE A 55 -5.93 -10.50 0.93
CA PHE A 55 -5.41 -9.15 1.08
C PHE A 55 -4.76 -8.70 -0.23
N SER A 56 -4.67 -7.39 -0.40
CA SER A 56 -3.87 -6.79 -1.46
C SER A 56 -3.04 -5.65 -0.87
N VAL A 57 -1.89 -5.43 -1.45
CA VAL A 57 -0.96 -4.39 -0.99
C VAL A 57 -0.84 -3.34 -2.08
N HIS A 58 -1.02 -2.09 -1.69
CA HIS A 58 -0.91 -0.95 -2.60
C HIS A 58 0.11 0.03 -2.03
N GLU A 59 1.01 0.47 -2.87
CA GLU A 59 1.98 1.48 -2.49
C GLU A 59 1.38 2.85 -2.71
N VAL A 60 1.47 3.70 -1.67
CA VAL A 60 1.07 5.10 -1.80
C VAL A 60 2.18 5.85 -2.51
N VAL A 61 1.83 6.53 -3.58
CA VAL A 61 2.80 7.25 -4.41
C VAL A 61 2.52 8.75 -4.35
N ASP A 62 3.58 9.52 -4.58
CA ASP A 62 3.46 10.97 -4.68
C ASP A 62 3.07 11.33 -6.12
N LEU A 63 1.80 11.69 -6.31
CA LEU A 63 1.29 12.06 -7.62
C LEU A 63 1.97 13.30 -8.17
N ASN A 64 2.38 14.22 -7.32
CA ASN A 64 3.08 15.43 -7.78
C ASN A 64 4.47 15.09 -8.33
N ALA A 65 5.17 14.17 -7.68
CA ALA A 65 6.47 13.71 -8.17
C ALA A 65 6.32 12.99 -9.51
N ILE A 66 5.31 12.13 -9.63
CA ILE A 66 5.00 11.43 -10.88
C ILE A 66 4.64 12.42 -11.98
N ALA A 67 3.81 13.41 -11.67
CA ALA A 67 3.41 14.43 -12.64
C ALA A 67 4.61 15.24 -13.15
N LYS A 68 5.55 15.56 -12.27
CA LYS A 68 6.78 16.27 -12.68
C LYS A 68 7.61 15.46 -13.66
N ILE A 69 7.75 14.17 -13.42
CA ILE A 69 8.47 13.27 -14.33
C ILE A 69 7.74 13.18 -15.67
N ALA A 70 6.42 13.00 -15.65
CA ALA A 70 5.61 12.90 -16.85
C ALA A 70 5.68 14.18 -17.68
N ASN A 71 5.56 15.34 -17.04
CA ASN A 71 5.63 16.64 -17.73
C ASN A 71 7.01 16.86 -18.37
N LYS A 72 8.07 16.53 -17.67
CA LYS A 72 9.43 16.63 -18.22
C LYS A 72 9.60 15.71 -19.42
N THR A 73 9.12 14.49 -19.34
CA THR A 73 9.18 13.53 -20.44
C THR A 73 8.32 13.99 -21.61
N ALA A 74 7.09 14.44 -21.33
CA ALA A 74 6.16 14.89 -22.38
C ALA A 74 6.67 16.10 -23.14
N SER A 75 7.39 17.02 -22.50
CA SER A 75 7.94 18.21 -23.17
C SER A 75 8.98 17.86 -24.22
N GLY A 76 9.66 16.72 -24.09
CA GLY A 76 10.63 16.23 -25.07
C GLY A 76 10.10 15.13 -25.97
N TYR A 77 8.87 14.71 -25.78
CA TYR A 77 8.30 13.58 -26.50
C TYR A 77 7.67 14.04 -27.81
N LYS A 78 7.95 13.30 -28.89
CA LYS A 78 7.29 13.47 -30.18
C LYS A 78 6.54 12.20 -30.52
N GLU A 79 5.26 12.35 -30.85
CA GLU A 79 4.48 11.20 -31.29
C GLU A 79 4.97 10.70 -32.65
N PRO A 80 4.99 9.39 -32.86
CA PRO A 80 5.31 8.82 -34.16
C PRO A 80 4.40 9.41 -35.25
N GLY A 81 4.98 9.80 -36.38
CA GLY A 81 4.24 10.34 -37.51
C GLY A 81 3.94 11.84 -37.46
N LYS A 82 4.46 12.54 -36.47
CA LYS A 82 4.30 13.99 -36.33
C LYS A 82 5.61 14.75 -36.44
#